data_a0e2074c8655de60b962a1fdc5abb2f1
#
_entry.id   a0e2074c8655de60b962a1fdc5abb2f1
#
_cell.length_a   1.000
_cell.length_b   1.000
_cell.length_c   1.000
_cell.angle_alpha   90.00
_cell.angle_beta   90.00
_cell.angle_gamma   90.00
#
_symmetry.space_group_name_H-M   'P 1'
#
loop_
_entity.id
_entity.type
_entity.pdbx_description
1 polymer ?
#
loop_
_entity_poly.entity_id
_entity_poly.type
_entity_poly.pdbx_seq_one_letter_code
_entity_poly.pdbx_strand_id
1 'polypeptide(L)'
;MSQPQIQLVFSNDDQAWIRREQIAVPKFWLGHAVAPLVGDVLRFGGRQFVIEARVWEHEAGQPLLRLFVSNARAESDTSLGSLA
;
A
#
# COMPACT_ATOMS: atom_id res chain seq x y z
N MET A 1 11.59 -14.85 -16.72
CA MET A 1 10.31 -14.90 -16.02
C MET A 1 9.91 -13.54 -15.53
N SER A 2 8.73 -13.11 -15.91
CA SER A 2 8.27 -11.81 -15.45
C SER A 2 7.72 -11.91 -14.03
N GLN A 3 8.05 -10.92 -13.23
CA GLN A 3 7.48 -10.83 -11.90
C GLN A 3 6.04 -10.33 -12.01
N PRO A 4 5.19 -10.70 -11.05
CA PRO A 4 3.82 -10.18 -11.04
C PRO A 4 3.86 -8.68 -10.82
N GLN A 5 2.90 -8.00 -11.42
CA GLN A 5 2.70 -6.59 -11.15
C GLN A 5 2.04 -6.44 -9.79
N ILE A 6 2.42 -5.41 -9.06
CA ILE A 6 1.84 -5.12 -7.76
C ILE A 6 1.23 -3.73 -7.82
N GLN A 7 0.00 -3.63 -7.38
CA GLN A 7 -0.74 -2.37 -7.43
C GLN A 7 -1.37 -2.10 -6.07
N LEU A 8 -1.15 -0.89 -5.55
CA LEU A 8 -1.82 -0.43 -4.34
C LEU A 8 -3.17 0.14 -4.73
N VAL A 9 -4.22 -0.27 -4.03
CA VAL A 9 -5.59 0.19 -4.29
C VAL A 9 -6.05 1.02 -3.11
N PHE A 10 -6.32 2.29 -3.36
CA PHE A 10 -6.71 3.25 -2.34
C PHE A 10 -8.20 3.55 -2.43
N SER A 11 -8.77 3.98 -1.32
CA SER A 11 -10.14 4.49 -1.32
C SER A 11 -10.23 5.75 -2.20
N ASN A 12 -11.45 6.13 -2.57
CA ASN A 12 -11.65 7.33 -3.38
C ASN A 12 -11.12 8.57 -2.69
N ASP A 13 -11.30 8.68 -1.38
CA ASP A 13 -10.81 9.82 -0.63
C ASP A 13 -9.29 9.87 -0.64
N ASP A 14 -8.64 8.72 -0.48
CA ASP A 14 -7.18 8.69 -0.49
C ASP A 14 -6.63 8.97 -1.89
N GLN A 15 -7.31 8.47 -2.91
CA GLN A 15 -6.92 8.79 -4.29
C GLN A 15 -7.01 10.29 -4.55
N ALA A 16 -8.06 10.93 -4.06
CA ALA A 16 -8.22 12.36 -4.24
C ALA A 16 -7.11 13.14 -3.53
N TRP A 17 -6.75 12.70 -2.33
CA TRP A 17 -5.65 13.31 -1.59
C TRP A 17 -4.32 13.17 -2.34
N ILE A 18 -4.05 11.97 -2.86
CA ILE A 18 -2.83 11.72 -3.62
C ILE A 18 -2.73 12.66 -4.81
N ARG A 19 -3.82 12.83 -5.55
CA ARG A 19 -3.85 13.72 -6.70
C ARG A 19 -3.72 15.19 -6.30
N ARG A 20 -4.47 15.60 -5.28
CA ARG A 20 -4.49 17.00 -4.85
C ARG A 20 -3.14 17.46 -4.34
N GLU A 21 -2.47 16.61 -3.58
CA GLU A 21 -1.18 16.94 -2.98
C GLU A 21 -0.01 16.51 -3.84
N GLN A 22 -0.28 15.92 -5.00
CA GLN A 22 0.76 15.46 -5.92
C GLN A 22 1.74 14.52 -5.23
N ILE A 23 1.20 13.57 -4.50
CA ILE A 23 2.00 12.62 -3.72
C ILE A 23 2.59 11.57 -4.66
N ALA A 24 3.88 11.32 -4.53
CA ALA A 24 4.52 10.20 -5.22
C ALA A 24 4.39 8.97 -4.34
N VAL A 25 3.65 7.97 -4.83
CA VAL A 25 3.44 6.73 -4.08
C VAL A 25 4.61 5.79 -4.32
N PRO A 26 5.39 5.47 -3.28
CA PRO A 26 6.56 4.61 -3.49
C PRO A 26 6.14 3.18 -3.80
N LYS A 27 7.01 2.48 -4.51
CA LYS A 27 6.86 1.04 -4.71
C LYS A 27 7.64 0.35 -3.60
N PHE A 28 6.98 0.10 -2.50
CA PHE A 28 7.62 -0.39 -1.28
C PHE A 28 8.27 -1.75 -1.44
N TRP A 29 7.88 -2.49 -2.47
CA TRP A 29 8.39 -3.84 -2.70
C TRP A 29 9.68 -3.87 -3.51
N LEU A 30 10.12 -2.74 -4.05
CA LEU A 30 11.34 -2.72 -4.86
C LEU A 30 12.54 -3.11 -4.01
N GLY A 31 13.33 -4.03 -4.53
CA GLY A 31 14.50 -4.51 -3.82
C GLY A 31 14.23 -5.56 -2.77
N HIS A 32 12.98 -5.98 -2.63
CA HIS A 32 12.60 -7.00 -1.66
C HIS A 32 12.10 -8.26 -2.36
N ALA A 33 12.36 -9.39 -1.76
CA ALA A 33 11.93 -10.67 -2.31
C ALA A 33 10.46 -10.95 -2.07
N VAL A 34 9.86 -10.26 -1.10
CA VAL A 34 8.49 -10.53 -0.66
C VAL A 34 7.66 -9.26 -0.79
N ALA A 35 6.46 -9.41 -1.35
CA ALA A 35 5.51 -8.30 -1.42
C ALA A 35 4.97 -7.99 -0.03
N PRO A 36 4.45 -6.77 0.18
CA PRO A 36 3.84 -6.44 1.46
C PRO A 36 2.68 -7.38 1.80
N LEU A 37 2.50 -7.62 3.08
CA LEU A 37 1.52 -8.57 3.61
C LEU A 37 0.38 -7.85 4.29
N VAL A 38 -0.74 -8.55 4.45
CA VAL A 38 -1.87 -8.03 5.23
C VAL A 38 -1.39 -7.70 6.63
N GLY A 39 -1.74 -6.51 7.09
CA GLY A 39 -1.30 -6.01 8.39
C GLY A 39 -0.09 -5.11 8.33
N ASP A 40 0.67 -5.14 7.23
CA ASP A 40 1.79 -4.22 7.08
C ASP A 40 1.29 -2.79 6.98
N VAL A 41 2.09 -1.88 7.51
CA VAL A 41 1.78 -0.46 7.48
C VAL A 41 2.76 0.22 6.53
N LEU A 42 2.22 0.99 5.60
CA LEU A 42 3.01 1.75 4.64
C LEU A 42 2.88 3.23 4.98
N ARG A 43 4.01 3.93 5.04
CA ARG A 43 4.00 5.35 5.33
C ARG A 43 4.55 6.14 4.16
N PHE A 44 3.79 7.12 3.74
CA PHE A 44 4.27 8.08 2.73
C PHE A 44 3.38 9.31 2.75
N GLY A 45 3.95 10.44 2.35
CA GLY A 45 3.20 11.68 2.26
C GLY A 45 2.63 12.18 3.58
N GLY A 46 3.20 11.76 4.70
CA GLY A 46 2.72 12.16 6.01
C GLY A 46 1.55 11.37 6.53
N ARG A 47 1.17 10.31 5.83
CA ARG A 47 0.06 9.43 6.24
C ARG A 47 0.53 7.99 6.29
N GLN A 48 -0.24 7.17 6.99
CA GLN A 48 0.00 5.74 7.01
C GLN A 48 -1.21 4.98 6.51
N PHE A 49 -0.92 3.84 5.92
CA PHE A 49 -1.93 2.97 5.33
C PHE A 49 -1.64 1.54 5.77
N VAL A 50 -2.69 0.82 6.09
CA VAL A 50 -2.56 -0.59 6.46
C VAL A 50 -3.08 -1.44 5.31
N ILE A 51 -2.37 -2.53 5.01
CA ILE A 51 -2.79 -3.45 3.97
C ILE A 51 -3.85 -4.36 4.55
N GLU A 52 -5.04 -4.33 3.96
CA GLU A 52 -6.19 -5.07 4.46
C GLU A 52 -6.44 -6.34 3.69
N ALA A 53 -6.10 -6.37 2.40
CA ALA A 53 -6.33 -7.55 1.59
C ALA A 53 -5.31 -7.65 0.48
N ARG A 54 -4.96 -8.89 0.12
CA ARG A 54 -4.12 -9.20 -1.01
C ARG A 54 -4.98 -10.01 -1.97
N VAL A 55 -5.16 -9.48 -3.17
CA VAL A 55 -6.02 -10.14 -4.16
C VAL A 55 -5.20 -10.43 -5.41
N TRP A 56 -5.13 -11.71 -5.76
CA TRP A 56 -4.43 -12.13 -6.96
C TRP A 56 -5.40 -12.15 -8.14
N GLU A 57 -5.00 -11.53 -9.23
CA GLU A 57 -5.78 -11.49 -10.46
C GLU A 57 -4.87 -11.78 -11.64
N HIS A 58 -5.50 -12.09 -12.77
CA HIS A 58 -4.80 -12.16 -14.04
C HIS A 58 -5.39 -11.15 -14.99
N GLU A 59 -4.52 -10.39 -15.63
CA GLU A 59 -4.94 -9.39 -16.59
C GLU A 59 -4.14 -9.61 -17.86
N ALA A 60 -4.82 -9.95 -18.95
CA ALA A 60 -4.18 -10.23 -20.24
C ALA A 60 -3.08 -11.29 -20.10
N GLY A 61 -3.31 -12.33 -19.30
CA GLY A 61 -2.36 -13.39 -19.09
C GLY A 61 -1.23 -13.08 -18.14
N GLN A 62 -1.23 -11.90 -17.53
CA GLN A 62 -0.21 -11.48 -16.59
C GLN A 62 -0.74 -11.54 -15.17
N PRO A 63 0.03 -12.10 -14.22
CA PRO A 63 -0.40 -12.07 -12.82
C PRO A 63 -0.36 -10.66 -12.28
N LEU A 64 -1.35 -10.33 -11.47
CA LEU A 64 -1.48 -9.02 -10.85
C LEU A 64 -1.86 -9.21 -9.39
N LEU A 65 -1.08 -8.60 -8.50
CA LEU A 65 -1.38 -8.62 -7.08
C LEU A 65 -1.89 -7.23 -6.68
N ARG A 66 -3.13 -7.17 -6.24
CA ARG A 66 -3.73 -5.93 -5.75
C ARG A 66 -3.67 -5.91 -4.23
N LEU A 67 -3.12 -4.85 -3.68
CA LEU A 67 -3.02 -4.66 -2.25
C LEU A 67 -3.99 -3.56 -1.86
N PHE A 68 -5.08 -3.95 -1.22
CA PHE A 68 -6.09 -3.01 -0.78
C PHE A 68 -5.67 -2.41 0.54
N VAL A 69 -5.59 -1.09 0.60
CA VAL A 69 -5.11 -0.40 1.78
C VAL A 69 -6.16 0.57 2.29
N SER A 70 -6.13 0.82 3.59
CA SER A 70 -6.97 1.82 4.20
C SER A 70 -6.11 2.76 5.04
N ASN A 71 -6.61 3.98 5.22
CA ASN A 71 -5.91 4.98 6.00
C ASN A 71 -5.87 4.57 7.46
N ALA A 72 -4.67 4.54 8.03
CA ALA A 72 -4.50 4.23 9.44
C ALA A 72 -4.56 5.54 10.23
N ARG A 73 -5.12 5.44 11.43
CA ARG A 73 -5.31 6.62 12.25
C ARG A 73 -4.02 7.08 12.90
N ALA A 74 -3.99 8.35 13.24
CA ALA A 74 -2.85 8.94 13.92
C ALA A 74 -2.59 8.25 15.27
N GLU A 75 -3.63 7.82 15.94
CA GLU A 75 -3.49 7.12 17.21
C GLU A 75 -2.69 5.83 17.03
N SER A 76 -2.92 5.15 15.93
CA SER A 76 -2.15 3.94 15.64
C SER A 76 -0.68 4.26 15.47
N ASP A 77 -0.39 5.36 14.82
CA ASP A 77 0.98 5.79 14.64
C ASP A 77 1.63 6.11 15.98
N THR A 78 0.92 6.84 16.83
CA THR A 78 1.42 7.18 18.15
C THR A 78 1.70 5.93 18.97
N SER A 79 0.79 4.97 18.89
CA SER A 79 0.93 3.71 19.60
C SER A 79 2.19 2.97 19.16
N LEU A 80 2.40 2.90 17.85
CA LEU A 80 3.59 2.26 17.31
C LEU A 80 4.85 2.98 17.74
N GLY A 81 4.81 4.28 17.73
CA GLY A 81 5.95 5.07 18.15
C GLY A 81 6.32 4.80 19.60
N SER A 82 5.34 4.64 20.45
CA SER A 82 5.60 4.41 21.86
C SER A 82 6.19 3.04 22.14
N LEU A 83 6.02 2.11 21.21
CA LEU A 83 6.59 0.77 21.36
C LEU A 83 8.03 0.70 20.88
N ALA A 84 8.45 1.65 20.14
CA ALA A 84 9.78 1.65 19.54
C ALA A 84 10.90 1.98 20.53
#